data_7954ae8f031fe281bff1124133d8bd28
#
_entry.id   7954ae8f031fe281bff1124133d8bd28
#
_cell.length_a   1.000
_cell.length_b   1.000
_cell.length_c   1.000
_cell.angle_alpha   90.00
_cell.angle_beta   90.00
_cell.angle_gamma   90.00
#
_symmetry.space_group_name_H-M   'P 1'
#
loop_
_entity.id
_entity.type
_entity.pdbx_description
1 polymer ?
#
loop_
_entity_poly.entity_id
_entity_poly.type
_entity_poly.pdbx_seq_one_letter_code
_entity_poly.pdbx_strand_id
1 'polypeptide(L)'
;MTKTTYPAGPVLGARALNRATLERQLLLRPSSMSAGAAVAHLLGLQAQNVKPPYYALAARLDGFVPEELSKLMAGREAVRIVSMRSTIHTHTADDCLSLRPFVQPARDRELTSFRKGLTGVDLDRLAALARDLVEAEPRTMKQLREALSVEWPDAAPQSLAVAARCRLPLVQVTPRGLWGGSGQVALTTAEHWLGRPAQPAPTADSVVLRYLAAFGPASVKDMQTWAGLTRLRDAFERLRPQLLTFLDEHGVELFDLPDAPRPDPHTPAPPRFLPEFDNLLLSHADRTRVVPAEYRGRSWQGNQAYCTLLVDGFLAGVWRREQYALVVEPFGSLTEAQRRDVTAEGERMLATMHPGQPHDIRFGTVVRP
;
A
#
# COMPACT_ATOMS: atom_id res chain seq x y z
N MET A 1 -30.18 -5.66 -24.40
CA MET A 1 -29.01 -6.42 -23.95
C MET A 1 -29.49 -7.46 -22.93
N THR A 2 -29.53 -8.71 -23.30
CA THR A 2 -29.88 -9.82 -22.41
C THR A 2 -28.82 -9.95 -21.33
N LYS A 3 -29.19 -9.78 -20.07
CA LYS A 3 -28.30 -10.08 -18.94
C LYS A 3 -28.01 -11.58 -18.97
N THR A 4 -26.81 -11.95 -19.34
CA THR A 4 -26.33 -13.32 -19.17
C THR A 4 -26.25 -13.59 -17.66
N THR A 5 -27.18 -14.40 -17.15
CA THR A 5 -27.13 -14.87 -15.76
C THR A 5 -26.12 -16.01 -15.69
N TYR A 6 -24.96 -15.75 -15.10
CA TYR A 6 -24.01 -16.81 -14.77
C TYR A 6 -24.49 -17.55 -13.51
N PRO A 7 -24.25 -18.88 -13.39
CA PRO A 7 -24.55 -19.60 -12.17
C PRO A 7 -23.77 -18.98 -11.00
N ALA A 8 -24.44 -18.87 -9.85
CA ALA A 8 -23.80 -18.39 -8.63
C ALA A 8 -22.67 -19.35 -8.23
N GLY A 9 -21.49 -18.82 -8.00
CA GLY A 9 -20.35 -19.59 -7.51
C GLY A 9 -20.55 -20.08 -6.05
N PRO A 10 -19.71 -20.99 -5.55
CA PRO A 10 -19.76 -21.43 -4.16
C PRO A 10 -19.52 -20.26 -3.21
N VAL A 11 -20.09 -20.37 -1.98
CA VAL A 11 -19.94 -19.34 -0.94
C VAL A 11 -18.62 -19.55 -0.21
N LEU A 12 -17.85 -18.48 -0.05
CA LEU A 12 -16.64 -18.42 0.78
C LEU A 12 -16.94 -17.63 2.06
N GLY A 13 -16.86 -18.29 3.20
CA GLY A 13 -16.98 -17.62 4.51
C GLY A 13 -15.80 -16.72 4.84
N ALA A 14 -15.99 -15.81 5.79
CA ALA A 14 -14.99 -14.83 6.19
C ALA A 14 -13.62 -15.47 6.50
N ARG A 15 -13.58 -16.63 7.16
CA ARG A 15 -12.33 -17.33 7.50
C ARG A 15 -11.62 -17.90 6.26
N ALA A 16 -12.35 -18.42 5.27
CA ALA A 16 -11.78 -18.88 4.01
C ALA A 16 -11.17 -17.71 3.22
N LEU A 17 -11.90 -16.60 3.14
CA LEU A 17 -11.40 -15.36 2.54
C LEU A 17 -10.17 -14.81 3.27
N ASN A 18 -10.16 -14.86 4.60
CA ASN A 18 -9.01 -14.48 5.41
C ASN A 18 -7.77 -15.30 5.04
N ARG A 19 -7.87 -16.64 5.04
CA ARG A 19 -6.73 -17.52 4.75
C ARG A 19 -6.20 -17.33 3.32
N ALA A 20 -7.08 -17.22 2.32
CA ALA A 20 -6.69 -16.94 0.95
C ALA A 20 -5.95 -15.59 0.83
N THR A 21 -6.46 -14.55 1.48
CA THR A 21 -5.84 -13.23 1.47
C THR A 21 -4.49 -13.24 2.18
N LEU A 22 -4.38 -13.85 3.37
CA LEU A 22 -3.14 -13.91 4.12
C LEU A 22 -2.03 -14.69 3.40
N GLU A 23 -2.37 -15.81 2.74
CA GLU A 23 -1.40 -16.57 1.96
C GLU A 23 -0.82 -15.72 0.83
N ARG A 24 -1.67 -15.04 0.06
CA ARG A 24 -1.25 -14.16 -1.04
C ARG A 24 -0.52 -12.91 -0.57
N GLN A 25 -0.82 -12.45 0.65
CA GLN A 25 -0.13 -11.35 1.30
C GLN A 25 1.16 -11.81 2.01
N LEU A 26 1.58 -13.08 1.84
CA LEU A 26 2.78 -13.65 2.45
C LEU A 26 2.79 -13.58 3.99
N LEU A 27 1.61 -13.68 4.62
CA LEU A 27 1.43 -13.50 6.07
C LEU A 27 1.12 -14.81 6.81
N LEU A 28 0.70 -15.88 6.11
CA LEU A 28 0.54 -17.20 6.75
C LEU A 28 1.89 -17.83 7.05
N ARG A 29 2.84 -17.71 6.12
CA ARG A 29 4.21 -18.22 6.25
C ARG A 29 5.19 -17.16 5.74
N PRO A 30 6.37 -17.03 6.38
CA PRO A 30 7.43 -16.21 5.80
C PRO A 30 7.79 -16.71 4.40
N SER A 31 8.00 -15.79 3.48
CA SER A 31 8.35 -16.09 2.09
C SER A 31 9.86 -15.94 1.87
N SER A 32 10.44 -16.80 1.06
CA SER A 32 11.84 -16.70 0.62
C SER A 32 12.04 -15.74 -0.56
N MET A 33 11.02 -14.99 -0.96
CA MET A 33 11.16 -13.96 -2.00
C MET A 33 12.16 -12.88 -1.58
N SER A 34 12.88 -12.32 -2.56
CA SER A 34 13.65 -11.08 -2.31
C SER A 34 12.72 -9.91 -2.00
N ALA A 35 13.23 -8.88 -1.32
CA ALA A 35 12.47 -7.67 -1.02
C ALA A 35 11.87 -7.03 -2.29
N GLY A 36 12.62 -6.98 -3.39
CA GLY A 36 12.13 -6.45 -4.68
C GLY A 36 10.99 -7.28 -5.26
N ALA A 37 11.11 -8.62 -5.25
CA ALA A 37 10.06 -9.51 -5.73
C ALA A 37 8.78 -9.40 -4.88
N ALA A 38 8.91 -9.26 -3.55
CA ALA A 38 7.78 -9.06 -2.66
C ALA A 38 7.07 -7.71 -2.90
N VAL A 39 7.84 -6.62 -3.10
CA VAL A 39 7.27 -5.31 -3.46
C VAL A 39 6.50 -5.38 -4.78
N ALA A 40 7.04 -6.07 -5.80
CA ALA A 40 6.37 -6.27 -7.08
C ALA A 40 5.10 -7.13 -6.96
N HIS A 41 5.18 -8.25 -6.21
CA HIS A 41 4.05 -9.14 -5.94
C HIS A 41 2.89 -8.41 -5.25
N LEU A 42 3.20 -7.58 -4.26
CA LEU A 42 2.23 -6.80 -3.49
C LEU A 42 1.75 -5.53 -4.20
N LEU A 43 2.21 -5.28 -5.45
CA LEU A 43 1.87 -4.07 -6.23
C LEU A 43 2.26 -2.77 -5.51
N GLY A 44 3.35 -2.81 -4.76
CA GLY A 44 3.85 -1.73 -3.94
C GLY A 44 3.38 -1.79 -2.49
N LEU A 45 4.03 -1.01 -1.64
CA LEU A 45 3.75 -0.88 -0.22
C LEU A 45 3.44 0.57 0.11
N GLN A 46 2.34 0.85 0.81
CA GLN A 46 2.05 2.22 1.22
C GLN A 46 3.14 2.75 2.14
N ALA A 47 3.62 3.95 1.83
CA ALA A 47 4.84 4.52 2.37
C ALA A 47 4.66 5.98 2.79
N GLN A 48 3.53 6.30 3.43
CA GLN A 48 3.25 7.66 3.90
C GLN A 48 4.35 8.14 4.84
N ASN A 49 4.78 7.27 5.75
CA ASN A 49 6.01 7.39 6.51
C ASN A 49 7.13 6.55 5.88
N VAL A 50 8.36 6.71 6.34
CA VAL A 50 9.54 6.01 5.80
C VAL A 50 9.61 4.55 6.26
N LYS A 51 9.30 4.28 7.52
CA LYS A 51 9.49 2.97 8.16
C LYS A 51 8.50 1.86 7.75
N PRO A 52 7.20 2.15 7.49
CA PRO A 52 6.19 1.13 7.22
C PRO A 52 6.59 0.07 6.19
N PRO A 53 7.16 0.39 5.01
CA PRO A 53 7.55 -0.63 4.04
C PRO A 53 8.54 -1.66 4.59
N TYR A 54 9.45 -1.24 5.48
CA TYR A 54 10.44 -2.13 6.11
C TYR A 54 9.77 -3.12 7.06
N TYR A 55 8.88 -2.64 7.94
CA TYR A 55 8.12 -3.51 8.84
C TYR A 55 7.14 -4.42 8.08
N ALA A 56 6.56 -3.91 6.97
CA ALA A 56 5.70 -4.73 6.12
C ALA A 56 6.47 -5.91 5.50
N LEU A 57 7.71 -5.70 5.06
CA LEU A 57 8.57 -6.77 4.53
C LEU A 57 9.04 -7.70 5.65
N ALA A 58 9.44 -7.19 6.81
CA ALA A 58 9.84 -8.00 7.96
C ALA A 58 8.73 -8.94 8.48
N ALA A 59 7.45 -8.54 8.33
CA ALA A 59 6.31 -9.39 8.68
C ALA A 59 6.07 -10.52 7.66
N ARG A 60 6.64 -10.43 6.44
CA ARG A 60 6.35 -11.28 5.29
C ARG A 60 7.50 -12.15 4.82
N LEU A 61 8.72 -11.70 5.00
CA LEU A 61 9.90 -12.35 4.42
C LEU A 61 10.73 -13.07 5.48
N ASP A 62 11.25 -14.23 5.09
CA ASP A 62 12.24 -14.95 5.87
C ASP A 62 13.63 -14.32 5.69
N GLY A 63 14.35 -14.14 6.79
CA GLY A 63 15.71 -13.60 6.77
C GLY A 63 15.84 -12.16 6.25
N PHE A 64 14.73 -11.40 6.13
CA PHE A 64 14.77 -9.99 5.69
C PHE A 64 15.67 -9.14 6.59
N VAL A 65 16.44 -8.28 5.98
CA VAL A 65 17.18 -7.21 6.64
C VAL A 65 16.85 -5.86 6.01
N PRO A 66 16.70 -4.78 6.81
CA PRO A 66 16.30 -3.47 6.29
C PRO A 66 17.20 -2.92 5.17
N GLU A 67 18.45 -3.29 5.18
CA GLU A 67 19.44 -2.89 4.16
C GLU A 67 19.07 -3.35 2.75
N GLU A 68 18.32 -4.46 2.61
CA GLU A 68 17.88 -4.94 1.30
C GLU A 68 16.99 -3.90 0.58
N LEU A 69 15.95 -3.40 1.24
CA LEU A 69 15.09 -2.38 0.64
C LEU A 69 15.86 -1.06 0.46
N SER A 70 16.75 -0.71 1.41
CA SER A 70 17.61 0.48 1.28
C SER A 70 18.53 0.39 0.06
N LYS A 71 19.14 -0.76 -0.22
CA LYS A 71 19.97 -0.99 -1.41
C LYS A 71 19.15 -0.83 -2.69
N LEU A 72 17.94 -1.42 -2.76
CA LEU A 72 17.05 -1.26 -3.90
C LEU A 72 16.70 0.22 -4.15
N MET A 73 16.44 0.99 -3.10
CA MET A 73 16.16 2.42 -3.25
C MET A 73 17.39 3.24 -3.63
N ALA A 74 18.56 2.96 -3.05
CA ALA A 74 19.82 3.63 -3.40
C ALA A 74 20.24 3.30 -4.84
N GLY A 75 20.03 2.04 -5.27
CA GLY A 75 20.27 1.58 -6.64
C GLY A 75 19.19 1.99 -7.65
N ARG A 76 18.14 2.71 -7.21
CA ARG A 76 17.01 3.13 -8.03
C ARG A 76 16.17 1.97 -8.61
N GLU A 77 16.27 0.79 -8.03
CA GLU A 77 15.44 -0.37 -8.36
C GLU A 77 14.07 -0.30 -7.66
N ALA A 78 13.98 0.45 -6.57
CA ALA A 78 12.74 0.80 -5.91
C ALA A 78 12.67 2.31 -5.65
N VAL A 79 11.46 2.87 -5.72
CA VAL A 79 11.22 4.31 -5.58
C VAL A 79 9.97 4.59 -4.77
N ARG A 80 9.91 5.78 -4.20
CA ARG A 80 8.74 6.29 -3.46
C ARG A 80 8.02 7.33 -4.33
N ILE A 81 6.76 7.06 -4.65
CA ILE A 81 5.94 7.92 -5.52
C ILE A 81 4.49 7.97 -5.04
N VAL A 82 3.78 9.05 -5.36
CA VAL A 82 2.32 9.10 -5.17
C VAL A 82 1.63 8.30 -6.28
N SER A 83 0.86 7.28 -5.88
CA SER A 83 0.17 6.37 -6.80
C SER A 83 -1.27 6.08 -6.33
N MET A 84 -1.59 4.84 -5.96
CA MET A 84 -2.94 4.41 -5.57
C MET A 84 -3.53 5.30 -4.46
N ARG A 85 -4.83 5.59 -4.54
CA ARG A 85 -5.57 6.41 -3.56
C ARG A 85 -4.94 7.78 -3.30
N SER A 86 -4.08 8.28 -4.22
CA SER A 86 -3.32 9.54 -4.05
C SER A 86 -2.40 9.55 -2.81
N THR A 87 -1.90 8.38 -2.40
CA THR A 87 -0.94 8.23 -1.29
C THR A 87 0.43 7.76 -1.79
N ILE A 88 1.46 8.00 -0.97
CA ILE A 88 2.83 7.60 -1.30
C ILE A 88 2.96 6.09 -1.15
N HIS A 89 3.55 5.45 -2.17
CA HIS A 89 3.89 4.02 -2.16
C HIS A 89 5.37 3.83 -2.52
N THR A 90 5.96 2.76 -1.99
CA THR A 90 7.22 2.22 -2.49
C THR A 90 6.87 1.19 -3.56
N HIS A 91 7.36 1.40 -4.78
CA HIS A 91 7.23 0.50 -5.92
C HIS A 91 8.60 0.07 -6.42
N THR A 92 8.65 -1.03 -7.16
CA THR A 92 9.79 -1.28 -8.05
C THR A 92 9.84 -0.22 -9.14
N ALA A 93 11.01 -0.03 -9.77
CA ALA A 93 11.16 0.92 -10.89
C ALA A 93 10.17 0.62 -12.03
N ASP A 94 9.98 -0.66 -12.37
CA ASP A 94 9.05 -1.08 -13.43
C ASP A 94 7.60 -0.74 -13.09
N ASP A 95 7.17 -1.06 -11.86
CA ASP A 95 5.83 -0.73 -11.40
C ASP A 95 5.61 0.77 -11.24
N CYS A 96 6.63 1.53 -10.86
CA CYS A 96 6.54 2.99 -10.85
C CYS A 96 6.22 3.53 -12.24
N LEU A 97 6.97 3.09 -13.26
CA LEU A 97 6.79 3.57 -14.64
C LEU A 97 5.47 3.13 -15.27
N SER A 98 4.93 1.96 -14.88
CA SER A 98 3.70 1.41 -15.45
C SER A 98 2.45 1.76 -14.63
N LEU A 99 2.44 1.57 -13.30
CA LEU A 99 1.24 1.78 -12.49
C LEU A 99 0.92 3.27 -12.27
N ARG A 100 1.92 4.16 -12.30
CA ARG A 100 1.66 5.59 -12.13
C ARG A 100 0.76 6.16 -13.25
N PRO A 101 0.96 5.84 -14.54
CA PRO A 101 0.01 6.20 -15.61
C PRO A 101 -1.38 5.56 -15.42
N PHE A 102 -1.45 4.30 -14.97
CA PHE A 102 -2.72 3.60 -14.72
C PHE A 102 -3.61 4.33 -13.72
N VAL A 103 -3.05 4.93 -12.68
CA VAL A 103 -3.80 5.66 -11.66
C VAL A 103 -3.98 7.15 -11.97
N GLN A 104 -3.57 7.64 -13.15
CA GLN A 104 -3.72 9.04 -13.54
C GLN A 104 -5.16 9.56 -13.37
N PRO A 105 -6.25 8.80 -13.68
CA PRO A 105 -7.61 9.29 -13.45
C PRO A 105 -7.92 9.65 -11.99
N ALA A 106 -7.26 9.01 -11.02
CA ALA A 106 -7.39 9.39 -9.61
C ALA A 106 -6.68 10.72 -9.33
N ARG A 107 -5.53 10.95 -9.97
CA ARG A 107 -4.77 12.20 -9.85
C ARG A 107 -5.54 13.39 -10.48
N ASP A 108 -6.20 13.15 -11.59
CA ASP A 108 -7.02 14.17 -12.27
C ASP A 108 -8.23 14.55 -11.40
N ARG A 109 -8.85 13.59 -10.72
CA ARG A 109 -9.92 13.89 -9.75
C ARG A 109 -9.41 14.69 -8.55
N GLU A 110 -8.22 14.37 -8.02
CA GLU A 110 -7.61 15.17 -6.95
C GLU A 110 -7.41 16.61 -7.41
N LEU A 111 -6.87 16.81 -8.60
CA LEU A 111 -6.63 18.14 -9.17
C LEU A 111 -7.92 18.96 -9.29
N THR A 112 -9.06 18.31 -9.56
CA THR A 112 -10.36 18.97 -9.64
C THR A 112 -10.72 19.74 -8.36
N SER A 113 -10.32 19.25 -7.19
CA SER A 113 -10.54 19.90 -5.90
C SER A 113 -9.78 21.23 -5.74
N PHE A 114 -8.76 21.46 -6.57
CA PHE A 114 -7.90 22.64 -6.53
C PHE A 114 -8.17 23.63 -7.67
N ARG A 115 -9.16 23.35 -8.54
CA ARG A 115 -9.45 24.16 -9.76
C ARG A 115 -9.65 25.64 -9.48
N LYS A 116 -10.31 26.00 -8.39
CA LYS A 116 -10.57 27.41 -8.04
C LYS A 116 -9.27 28.21 -7.86
N GLY A 117 -8.21 27.58 -7.35
CA GLY A 117 -6.92 28.23 -7.18
C GLY A 117 -6.02 28.21 -8.42
N LEU A 118 -6.52 27.70 -9.55
CA LEU A 118 -5.79 27.57 -10.84
C LEU A 118 -6.44 28.36 -11.97
N THR A 119 -7.27 29.35 -11.64
CA THR A 119 -7.91 30.20 -12.67
C THR A 119 -6.84 30.95 -13.47
N GLY A 120 -6.90 30.85 -14.80
CA GLY A 120 -5.91 31.47 -15.71
C GLY A 120 -4.58 30.72 -15.84
N VAL A 121 -4.43 29.55 -15.18
CA VAL A 121 -3.21 28.73 -15.26
C VAL A 121 -3.33 27.75 -16.43
N ASP A 122 -2.37 27.82 -17.36
CA ASP A 122 -2.15 26.78 -18.37
C ASP A 122 -1.46 25.58 -17.70
N LEU A 123 -2.18 24.46 -17.55
CA LEU A 123 -1.70 23.27 -16.87
C LEU A 123 -0.59 22.54 -17.63
N ASP A 124 -0.54 22.63 -18.95
CA ASP A 124 0.50 21.99 -19.75
C ASP A 124 1.80 22.78 -19.67
N ARG A 125 1.73 24.12 -19.72
CA ARG A 125 2.86 25.02 -19.46
C ARG A 125 3.36 24.85 -17.99
N LEU A 126 2.45 24.73 -17.03
CA LEU A 126 2.81 24.47 -15.64
C LEU A 126 3.57 23.15 -15.49
N ALA A 127 3.09 22.09 -16.14
CA ALA A 127 3.75 20.78 -16.10
C ALA A 127 5.13 20.82 -16.75
N ALA A 128 5.28 21.51 -17.91
CA ALA A 128 6.57 21.68 -18.57
C ALA A 128 7.57 22.43 -17.68
N LEU A 129 7.20 23.61 -17.17
CA LEU A 129 8.05 24.39 -16.27
C LEU A 129 8.42 23.63 -14.99
N ALA A 130 7.44 22.95 -14.37
CA ALA A 130 7.70 22.16 -13.18
C ALA A 130 8.67 21.02 -13.47
N ARG A 131 8.57 20.36 -14.63
CA ARG A 131 9.50 19.32 -15.08
C ARG A 131 10.91 19.87 -15.20
N ASP A 132 11.10 20.96 -15.95
CA ASP A 132 12.40 21.60 -16.13
C ASP A 132 13.05 21.94 -14.77
N LEU A 133 12.26 22.50 -13.86
CA LEU A 133 12.73 22.87 -12.53
C LEU A 133 13.21 21.69 -11.69
N VAL A 134 12.46 20.56 -11.67
CA VAL A 134 12.79 19.41 -10.82
C VAL A 134 13.81 18.46 -11.47
N GLU A 135 13.97 18.49 -12.78
CA GLU A 135 14.98 17.72 -13.50
C GLU A 135 16.34 18.44 -13.51
N ALA A 136 16.36 19.77 -13.50
CA ALA A 136 17.59 20.54 -13.31
C ALA A 136 18.19 20.31 -11.91
N GLU A 137 17.34 20.27 -10.88
CA GLU A 137 17.72 19.98 -9.49
C GLU A 137 16.49 19.45 -8.73
N PRO A 138 16.61 18.34 -7.94
CA PRO A 138 15.51 17.87 -7.12
C PRO A 138 15.01 18.93 -6.13
N ARG A 139 13.70 19.21 -6.12
CA ARG A 139 13.08 20.28 -5.32
C ARG A 139 12.08 19.76 -4.32
N THR A 140 12.02 20.43 -3.16
CA THR A 140 10.92 20.24 -2.22
C THR A 140 9.63 20.85 -2.78
N MET A 141 8.47 20.37 -2.27
CA MET A 141 7.17 20.97 -2.63
C MET A 141 7.10 22.47 -2.31
N LYS A 142 7.84 22.95 -1.28
CA LYS A 142 7.92 24.36 -0.95
C LYS A 142 8.68 25.14 -2.02
N GLN A 143 9.86 24.70 -2.42
CA GLN A 143 10.66 25.33 -3.47
C GLN A 143 9.94 25.32 -4.84
N LEU A 144 9.29 24.20 -5.17
CA LEU A 144 8.50 24.10 -6.39
C LEU A 144 7.33 25.11 -6.38
N ARG A 145 6.60 25.20 -5.28
CA ARG A 145 5.52 26.16 -5.09
C ARG A 145 5.99 27.61 -5.26
N GLU A 146 7.09 27.96 -4.62
CA GLU A 146 7.68 29.30 -4.70
C GLU A 146 8.08 29.64 -6.14
N ALA A 147 8.75 28.73 -6.83
CA ALA A 147 9.18 28.96 -8.22
C ALA A 147 7.98 29.09 -9.19
N LEU A 148 6.95 28.25 -9.05
CA LEU A 148 5.75 28.33 -9.89
C LEU A 148 4.93 29.60 -9.63
N SER A 149 4.93 30.11 -8.40
CA SER A 149 4.24 31.34 -8.04
C SER A 149 4.83 32.60 -8.69
N VAL A 150 6.07 32.56 -9.18
CA VAL A 150 6.68 33.65 -9.96
C VAL A 150 5.98 33.79 -11.32
N GLU A 151 5.66 32.65 -11.94
CA GLU A 151 4.98 32.64 -13.25
C GLU A 151 3.48 32.92 -13.17
N TRP A 152 2.84 32.50 -12.07
CA TRP A 152 1.41 32.70 -11.84
C TRP A 152 1.17 33.35 -10.46
N PRO A 153 1.46 34.67 -10.31
CA PRO A 153 1.37 35.36 -9.03
C PRO A 153 -0.06 35.46 -8.47
N ASP A 154 -1.07 35.42 -9.34
CA ASP A 154 -2.49 35.48 -8.96
C ASP A 154 -3.11 34.12 -8.63
N ALA A 155 -2.39 33.02 -8.89
CA ALA A 155 -2.86 31.68 -8.60
C ALA A 155 -2.55 31.28 -7.14
N ALA A 156 -3.36 30.40 -6.58
CA ALA A 156 -3.12 29.90 -5.23
C ALA A 156 -1.83 29.01 -5.21
N PRO A 157 -0.77 29.39 -4.45
CA PRO A 157 0.51 28.67 -4.48
C PRO A 157 0.40 27.17 -4.19
N GLN A 158 -0.47 26.78 -3.26
CA GLN A 158 -0.72 25.38 -2.94
C GLN A 158 -1.33 24.62 -4.11
N SER A 159 -2.24 25.27 -4.86
CA SER A 159 -2.88 24.66 -6.04
C SER A 159 -1.88 24.43 -7.17
N LEU A 160 -0.92 25.36 -7.40
CA LEU A 160 0.16 25.19 -8.38
C LEU A 160 1.02 23.96 -8.06
N ALA A 161 1.45 23.81 -6.80
CA ALA A 161 2.27 22.68 -6.38
C ALA A 161 1.52 21.35 -6.49
N VAL A 162 0.22 21.33 -6.13
CA VAL A 162 -0.64 20.13 -6.29
C VAL A 162 -0.81 19.81 -7.77
N ALA A 163 -1.01 20.81 -8.63
CA ALA A 163 -1.13 20.60 -10.08
C ALA A 163 0.13 19.94 -10.65
N ALA A 164 1.32 20.46 -10.32
CA ALA A 164 2.59 19.85 -10.73
C ALA A 164 2.68 18.38 -10.29
N ARG A 165 2.38 18.09 -9.02
CA ARG A 165 2.38 16.72 -8.46
C ARG A 165 1.32 15.80 -9.10
N CYS A 166 0.19 16.32 -9.52
CA CYS A 166 -0.83 15.52 -10.21
C CYS A 166 -0.48 15.25 -11.66
N ARG A 167 0.14 16.21 -12.35
CA ARG A 167 0.50 16.12 -13.77
C ARG A 167 1.79 15.33 -14.00
N LEU A 168 2.75 15.39 -13.07
CA LEU A 168 4.06 14.76 -13.20
C LEU A 168 4.19 13.52 -12.30
N PRO A 169 4.91 12.49 -12.73
CA PRO A 169 5.26 11.33 -11.90
C PRO A 169 6.46 11.66 -11.00
N LEU A 170 6.23 12.44 -9.95
CA LEU A 170 7.29 12.91 -9.06
C LEU A 170 7.67 11.84 -8.03
N VAL A 171 8.92 11.38 -8.07
CA VAL A 171 9.51 10.48 -7.08
C VAL A 171 10.25 11.24 -5.99
N GLN A 172 10.29 10.68 -4.78
CA GLN A 172 11.14 11.18 -3.70
C GLN A 172 12.55 10.61 -3.86
N VAL A 173 13.56 11.50 -3.96
CA VAL A 173 14.95 11.09 -4.10
C VAL A 173 15.54 10.62 -2.77
N THR A 174 16.53 9.72 -2.82
CA THR A 174 17.32 9.34 -1.66
C THR A 174 18.20 10.52 -1.21
N PRO A 175 18.61 10.60 0.09
CA PRO A 175 18.53 9.55 1.12
C PRO A 175 17.16 9.41 1.79
N ARG A 176 16.15 10.20 1.43
CA ARG A 176 14.80 10.04 1.98
C ARG A 176 14.26 8.64 1.67
N GLY A 177 13.89 7.91 2.69
CA GLY A 177 13.36 6.54 2.54
C GLY A 177 14.34 5.44 2.91
N LEU A 178 15.65 5.69 2.98
CA LEU A 178 16.64 4.71 3.40
C LEU A 178 16.49 4.39 4.90
N TRP A 179 16.75 3.15 5.29
CA TRP A 179 16.72 2.74 6.69
C TRP A 179 17.78 3.49 7.50
N GLY A 180 17.38 4.07 8.61
CA GLY A 180 18.25 4.92 9.42
C GLY A 180 18.65 6.27 8.79
N GLY A 181 18.31 6.46 7.51
CA GLY A 181 18.57 7.72 6.80
C GLY A 181 17.58 8.82 7.16
N SER A 182 18.05 10.06 7.10
CA SER A 182 17.22 11.25 7.19
C SER A 182 17.42 12.13 5.95
N GLY A 183 16.43 12.93 5.63
CA GLY A 183 16.51 13.85 4.49
C GLY A 183 15.18 14.56 4.26
N GLN A 184 15.24 15.73 3.65
CA GLN A 184 14.06 16.43 3.18
C GLN A 184 13.40 15.66 2.03
N VAL A 185 12.10 15.87 1.86
CA VAL A 185 11.39 15.35 0.69
C VAL A 185 11.73 16.22 -0.50
N ALA A 186 12.74 15.83 -1.28
CA ALA A 186 13.05 16.42 -2.57
C ALA A 186 12.53 15.51 -3.69
N LEU A 187 12.08 16.11 -4.78
CA LEU A 187 11.32 15.47 -5.85
C LEU A 187 11.98 15.75 -7.20
N THR A 188 12.00 14.72 -8.04
CA THR A 188 12.27 14.83 -9.47
C THR A 188 11.33 13.91 -10.25
N THR A 189 11.33 13.95 -11.58
CA THR A 189 10.49 13.03 -12.35
C THR A 189 11.01 11.60 -12.28
N ALA A 190 10.11 10.62 -12.39
CA ALA A 190 10.47 9.20 -12.37
C ALA A 190 11.40 8.85 -13.52
N GLU A 191 11.13 9.39 -14.71
CA GLU A 191 11.91 9.16 -15.93
C GLU A 191 13.35 9.66 -15.77
N HIS A 192 13.52 10.88 -15.26
CA HIS A 192 14.84 11.47 -15.00
C HIS A 192 15.60 10.68 -13.92
N TRP A 193 14.93 10.36 -12.80
CA TRP A 193 15.56 9.63 -11.71
C TRP A 193 16.00 8.22 -12.10
N LEU A 194 15.18 7.53 -12.87
CA LEU A 194 15.42 6.14 -13.28
C LEU A 194 16.30 6.04 -14.54
N GLY A 195 16.49 7.14 -15.28
CA GLY A 195 17.18 7.13 -16.58
C GLY A 195 16.44 6.30 -17.63
N ARG A 196 15.11 6.16 -17.52
CA ARG A 196 14.26 5.31 -18.35
C ARG A 196 13.01 6.08 -18.77
N PRO A 197 12.53 5.93 -20.03
CA PRO A 197 11.31 6.60 -20.47
C PRO A 197 10.08 6.09 -19.73
N ALA A 198 9.05 6.95 -19.66
CA ALA A 198 7.73 6.56 -19.21
C ALA A 198 7.21 5.37 -20.03
N GLN A 199 6.51 4.46 -19.37
CA GLN A 199 5.86 3.33 -20.04
C GLN A 199 4.38 3.64 -20.30
N PRO A 200 3.77 3.08 -21.36
CA PRO A 200 2.33 3.15 -21.53
C PRO A 200 1.61 2.57 -20.29
N ALA A 201 0.47 3.15 -19.96
CA ALA A 201 -0.38 2.57 -18.90
C ALA A 201 -0.72 1.12 -19.25
N PRO A 202 -0.59 0.18 -18.29
CA PRO A 202 -1.01 -1.19 -18.50
C PRO A 202 -2.53 -1.24 -18.73
N THR A 203 -2.99 -2.29 -19.40
CA THR A 203 -4.43 -2.51 -19.54
C THR A 203 -5.05 -2.77 -18.16
N ALA A 204 -6.29 -2.36 -17.96
CA ALA A 204 -7.01 -2.65 -16.73
C ALA A 204 -7.06 -4.18 -16.46
N ASP A 205 -7.15 -4.99 -17.53
CA ASP A 205 -7.17 -6.43 -17.46
C ASP A 205 -5.90 -7.01 -16.82
N SER A 206 -4.72 -6.55 -17.24
CA SER A 206 -3.45 -7.01 -16.67
C SER A 206 -3.29 -6.60 -15.20
N VAL A 207 -3.77 -5.43 -14.81
CA VAL A 207 -3.74 -4.99 -13.40
C VAL A 207 -4.76 -5.75 -12.55
N VAL A 208 -5.94 -6.11 -13.10
CA VAL A 208 -6.92 -6.98 -12.43
C VAL A 208 -6.29 -8.33 -12.08
N LEU A 209 -5.60 -8.96 -13.03
CA LEU A 209 -4.95 -10.26 -12.79
C LEU A 209 -3.89 -10.16 -11.69
N ARG A 210 -3.05 -9.14 -11.72
CA ARG A 210 -2.05 -8.89 -10.67
C ARG A 210 -2.70 -8.59 -9.31
N TYR A 211 -3.76 -7.79 -9.30
CA TYR A 211 -4.50 -7.49 -8.08
C TYR A 211 -5.10 -8.76 -7.48
N LEU A 212 -5.74 -9.61 -8.28
CA LEU A 212 -6.29 -10.89 -7.80
C LEU A 212 -5.21 -11.84 -7.29
N ALA A 213 -4.01 -11.85 -7.91
CA ALA A 213 -2.88 -12.65 -7.44
C ALA A 213 -2.42 -12.25 -6.04
N ALA A 214 -2.45 -10.95 -5.71
CA ALA A 214 -1.97 -10.43 -4.43
C ALA A 214 -3.08 -10.29 -3.35
N PHE A 215 -4.34 -10.09 -3.76
CA PHE A 215 -5.42 -9.69 -2.86
C PHE A 215 -6.72 -10.52 -3.00
N GLY A 216 -6.81 -11.41 -4.00
CA GLY A 216 -8.02 -12.21 -4.23
C GLY A 216 -8.28 -13.27 -3.14
N PRO A 217 -9.48 -13.88 -3.16
CA PRO A 217 -10.67 -13.56 -3.97
C PRO A 217 -11.21 -12.15 -3.66
N ALA A 218 -11.63 -11.41 -4.68
CA ALA A 218 -12.03 -10.01 -4.48
C ALA A 218 -13.15 -9.57 -5.42
N SER A 219 -13.94 -8.59 -4.97
CA SER A 219 -14.98 -7.96 -5.77
C SER A 219 -14.39 -6.82 -6.62
N VAL A 220 -15.15 -6.39 -7.63
CA VAL A 220 -14.83 -5.18 -8.41
C VAL A 220 -14.68 -3.96 -7.49
N LYS A 221 -15.52 -3.86 -6.45
CA LYS A 221 -15.48 -2.75 -5.49
C LYS A 221 -14.20 -2.76 -4.66
N ASP A 222 -13.69 -3.94 -4.31
CA ASP A 222 -12.42 -4.08 -3.58
C ASP A 222 -11.27 -3.49 -4.40
N MET A 223 -11.12 -3.91 -5.66
CA MET A 223 -10.06 -3.37 -6.52
C MET A 223 -10.22 -1.86 -6.76
N GLN A 224 -11.44 -1.38 -6.96
CA GLN A 224 -11.69 0.04 -7.11
C GLN A 224 -11.27 0.83 -5.87
N THR A 225 -11.52 0.29 -4.68
CA THR A 225 -11.08 0.86 -3.40
C THR A 225 -9.57 0.85 -3.28
N TRP A 226 -8.91 -0.27 -3.60
CA TRP A 226 -7.45 -0.39 -3.60
C TRP A 226 -6.77 0.61 -4.55
N ALA A 227 -7.23 0.67 -5.79
CA ALA A 227 -6.62 1.53 -6.80
C ALA A 227 -6.98 3.02 -6.62
N GLY A 228 -8.08 3.32 -5.94
CA GLY A 228 -8.69 4.65 -5.93
C GLY A 228 -9.33 4.99 -7.29
N LEU A 229 -9.74 4.01 -8.06
CA LEU A 229 -10.34 4.14 -9.39
C LEU A 229 -11.81 3.75 -9.39
N THR A 230 -12.50 4.05 -10.48
CA THR A 230 -13.88 3.64 -10.76
C THR A 230 -13.95 2.98 -12.14
N ARG A 231 -15.10 2.37 -12.49
CA ARG A 231 -15.38 1.81 -13.81
C ARG A 231 -14.46 0.65 -14.22
N LEU A 232 -14.06 -0.20 -13.25
CA LEU A 232 -13.25 -1.39 -13.53
C LEU A 232 -14.08 -2.63 -13.83
N ARG A 233 -15.42 -2.56 -13.73
CA ARG A 233 -16.30 -3.71 -13.98
C ARG A 233 -16.08 -4.33 -15.35
N ASP A 234 -15.97 -3.52 -16.40
CA ASP A 234 -15.81 -4.03 -17.77
C ASP A 234 -14.53 -4.87 -17.94
N ALA A 235 -13.45 -4.55 -17.21
CA ALA A 235 -12.23 -5.36 -17.21
C ALA A 235 -12.47 -6.74 -16.56
N PHE A 236 -13.18 -6.78 -15.42
CA PHE A 236 -13.55 -8.05 -14.79
C PHE A 236 -14.46 -8.89 -15.67
N GLU A 237 -15.44 -8.27 -16.37
CA GLU A 237 -16.34 -9.00 -17.26
C GLU A 237 -15.61 -9.57 -18.50
N ARG A 238 -14.63 -8.86 -19.06
CA ARG A 238 -13.79 -9.41 -20.13
C ARG A 238 -12.95 -10.60 -19.67
N LEU A 239 -12.47 -10.54 -18.42
CA LEU A 239 -11.65 -11.57 -17.82
C LEU A 239 -12.47 -12.76 -17.28
N ARG A 240 -13.79 -12.62 -17.11
CA ARG A 240 -14.66 -13.63 -16.51
C ARG A 240 -14.48 -15.06 -17.07
N PRO A 241 -14.31 -15.27 -18.40
CA PRO A 241 -14.14 -16.63 -18.92
C PRO A 241 -12.89 -17.37 -18.41
N GLN A 242 -11.89 -16.64 -17.88
CA GLN A 242 -10.64 -17.20 -17.35
C GLN A 242 -10.54 -17.07 -15.84
N LEU A 243 -11.57 -16.57 -15.16
CA LEU A 243 -11.61 -16.40 -13.71
C LEU A 243 -12.60 -17.38 -13.08
N LEU A 244 -12.32 -17.76 -11.84
CA LEU A 244 -13.33 -18.37 -10.97
C LEU A 244 -14.20 -17.29 -10.35
N THR A 245 -15.46 -17.63 -10.06
CA THR A 245 -16.37 -16.75 -9.33
C THR A 245 -16.87 -17.43 -8.07
N PHE A 246 -16.99 -16.66 -7.01
CA PHE A 246 -17.49 -17.07 -5.69
C PHE A 246 -18.50 -16.03 -5.20
N LEU A 247 -19.22 -16.35 -4.15
CA LEU A 247 -20.00 -15.40 -3.35
C LEU A 247 -19.37 -15.29 -1.96
N ASP A 248 -19.45 -14.11 -1.35
CA ASP A 248 -19.25 -14.01 0.08
C ASP A 248 -20.56 -14.37 0.85
N GLU A 249 -20.48 -14.34 2.20
CA GLU A 249 -21.64 -14.63 3.06
C GLU A 249 -22.78 -13.59 2.92
N HIS A 250 -22.54 -12.48 2.26
CA HIS A 250 -23.52 -11.43 1.97
C HIS A 250 -24.04 -11.46 0.53
N GLY A 251 -23.63 -12.47 -0.25
CA GLY A 251 -24.03 -12.61 -1.65
C GLY A 251 -23.29 -11.67 -2.62
N VAL A 252 -22.17 -11.07 -2.20
CA VAL A 252 -21.33 -10.26 -3.10
C VAL A 252 -20.47 -11.17 -3.98
N GLU A 253 -20.50 -10.93 -5.28
CA GLU A 253 -19.68 -11.67 -6.25
C GLU A 253 -18.20 -11.32 -6.09
N LEU A 254 -17.39 -12.37 -5.97
CA LEU A 254 -15.94 -12.31 -5.89
C LEU A 254 -15.33 -13.04 -7.09
N PHE A 255 -14.26 -12.48 -7.63
CA PHE A 255 -13.47 -13.03 -8.70
C PHE A 255 -12.14 -13.54 -8.18
N ASP A 256 -11.64 -14.60 -8.81
CA ASP A 256 -10.37 -15.20 -8.42
C ASP A 256 -9.65 -15.85 -9.61
N LEU A 257 -8.33 -16.00 -9.47
CA LEU A 257 -7.53 -16.76 -10.42
C LEU A 257 -7.73 -18.27 -10.18
N PRO A 258 -7.81 -19.11 -11.22
CA PRO A 258 -8.00 -20.55 -11.08
C PRO A 258 -6.96 -21.22 -10.18
N ASP A 259 -5.68 -20.92 -10.38
CA ASP A 259 -4.55 -21.57 -9.71
C ASP A 259 -4.07 -20.84 -8.46
N ALA A 260 -4.72 -19.73 -8.06
CA ALA A 260 -4.31 -18.99 -6.88
C ALA A 260 -4.62 -19.77 -5.58
N PRO A 261 -3.75 -19.67 -4.55
CA PRO A 261 -3.90 -20.47 -3.34
C PRO A 261 -5.16 -20.09 -2.55
N ARG A 262 -5.90 -21.10 -2.14
CA ARG A 262 -7.06 -21.03 -1.24
C ARG A 262 -6.88 -22.08 -0.14
N PRO A 263 -6.06 -21.80 0.89
CA PRO A 263 -5.81 -22.73 1.99
C PRO A 263 -7.11 -23.09 2.72
N ASP A 264 -7.09 -24.23 3.40
CA ASP A 264 -8.17 -24.64 4.28
C ASP A 264 -8.46 -23.52 5.32
N PRO A 265 -9.74 -23.22 5.62
CA PRO A 265 -10.09 -22.20 6.63
C PRO A 265 -9.49 -22.46 8.01
N HIS A 266 -9.19 -23.71 8.34
CA HIS A 266 -8.56 -24.09 9.62
C HIS A 266 -7.02 -24.01 9.61
N THR A 267 -6.40 -23.66 8.47
CA THR A 267 -4.95 -23.42 8.41
C THR A 267 -4.54 -22.44 9.52
N PRO A 268 -3.56 -22.78 10.37
CA PRO A 268 -3.07 -21.88 11.39
C PRO A 268 -2.53 -20.57 10.82
N ALA A 269 -2.83 -19.46 11.46
CA ALA A 269 -2.29 -18.15 11.13
C ALA A 269 -1.55 -17.59 12.34
N PRO A 270 -0.21 -17.55 12.32
CA PRO A 270 0.56 -17.03 13.43
C PRO A 270 0.31 -15.53 13.64
N PRO A 271 0.59 -15.00 14.84
CA PRO A 271 0.52 -13.56 15.06
C PRO A 271 1.39 -12.80 14.06
N ARG A 272 0.97 -11.58 13.69
CA ARG A 272 1.75 -10.68 12.83
C ARG A 272 1.66 -9.26 13.33
N PHE A 273 2.79 -8.60 13.40
CA PHE A 273 2.89 -7.16 13.65
C PHE A 273 2.97 -6.42 12.32
N LEU A 274 1.93 -5.68 11.98
CA LEU A 274 1.85 -4.92 10.74
C LEU A 274 2.01 -3.42 11.02
N PRO A 275 2.70 -2.68 10.13
CA PRO A 275 2.85 -1.24 10.27
C PRO A 275 1.53 -0.50 10.03
N GLU A 276 1.54 0.80 10.29
CA GLU A 276 0.46 1.69 9.87
C GLU A 276 0.31 1.67 8.35
N PHE A 277 -0.91 1.72 7.87
CA PHE A 277 -1.26 1.71 6.45
C PHE A 277 -0.83 0.43 5.70
N ASP A 278 -0.71 -0.70 6.39
CA ASP A 278 -0.39 -1.96 5.70
C ASP A 278 -1.45 -2.29 4.64
N ASN A 279 -0.98 -2.84 3.52
CA ASN A 279 -1.81 -3.20 2.36
C ASN A 279 -3.01 -4.07 2.74
N LEU A 280 -2.85 -5.01 3.68
CA LEU A 280 -3.89 -5.92 4.12
C LEU A 280 -5.16 -5.18 4.58
N LEU A 281 -4.99 -4.05 5.27
CA LEU A 281 -6.10 -3.27 5.83
C LEU A 281 -6.65 -2.20 4.86
N LEU A 282 -6.06 -2.05 3.67
CA LEU A 282 -6.40 -0.99 2.72
C LEU A 282 -6.87 -1.49 1.36
N SER A 283 -6.77 -2.80 1.10
CA SER A 283 -6.92 -3.36 -0.24
C SER A 283 -8.31 -3.90 -0.55
N HIS A 284 -9.24 -3.80 0.39
CA HIS A 284 -10.62 -4.24 0.22
C HIS A 284 -11.61 -3.16 0.68
N ALA A 285 -12.75 -3.08 0.02
CA ALA A 285 -13.87 -2.23 0.44
C ALA A 285 -14.54 -2.81 1.70
N ASP A 286 -14.76 -4.12 1.70
CA ASP A 286 -15.16 -4.86 2.89
C ASP A 286 -13.94 -5.50 3.56
N ARG A 287 -13.70 -5.13 4.81
CA ARG A 287 -12.55 -5.57 5.61
C ARG A 287 -12.91 -6.63 6.64
N THR A 288 -14.13 -7.13 6.65
CA THR A 288 -14.62 -8.12 7.66
C THR A 288 -13.81 -9.41 7.61
N ARG A 289 -13.24 -9.74 6.45
CA ARG A 289 -12.30 -10.87 6.31
C ARG A 289 -11.05 -10.76 7.20
N VAL A 290 -10.70 -9.56 7.72
CA VAL A 290 -9.53 -9.31 8.58
C VAL A 290 -9.92 -8.55 9.83
N VAL A 291 -10.93 -7.69 9.78
CA VAL A 291 -11.33 -6.80 10.87
C VAL A 291 -12.65 -7.27 11.47
N PRO A 292 -12.65 -7.91 12.65
CA PRO A 292 -13.88 -8.24 13.36
C PRO A 292 -14.78 -7.01 13.56
N ALA A 293 -16.09 -7.21 13.50
CA ALA A 293 -17.07 -6.11 13.57
C ALA A 293 -16.92 -5.25 14.84
N GLU A 294 -16.64 -5.90 15.97
CA GLU A 294 -16.43 -5.29 17.28
C GLU A 294 -15.14 -4.43 17.36
N TYR A 295 -14.19 -4.64 16.46
CA TYR A 295 -12.92 -3.89 16.42
C TYR A 295 -12.87 -2.85 15.30
N ARG A 296 -13.99 -2.67 14.57
CA ARG A 296 -14.09 -1.68 13.51
C ARG A 296 -13.75 -0.28 14.03
N GLY A 297 -12.86 0.42 13.35
CA GLY A 297 -12.41 1.77 13.71
C GLY A 297 -11.38 1.84 14.83
N ARG A 298 -11.12 0.77 15.59
CA ARG A 298 -10.17 0.82 16.72
C ARG A 298 -8.71 0.96 16.32
N SER A 299 -8.37 0.64 15.07
CA SER A 299 -7.01 0.82 14.52
C SER A 299 -6.79 2.18 13.85
N TRP A 300 -7.68 3.15 14.07
CA TRP A 300 -7.62 4.49 13.48
C TRP A 300 -7.95 5.58 14.49
N GLN A 301 -7.31 6.75 14.29
CA GLN A 301 -7.71 8.01 14.94
C GLN A 301 -7.68 9.13 13.89
N GLY A 302 -8.84 9.65 13.52
CA GLY A 302 -8.93 10.58 12.40
C GLY A 302 -8.38 9.96 11.11
N ASN A 303 -7.39 10.62 10.52
CA ASN A 303 -6.70 10.14 9.32
C ASN A 303 -5.42 9.31 9.62
N GLN A 304 -5.14 9.03 10.90
CA GLN A 304 -3.95 8.32 11.33
C GLN A 304 -4.28 6.86 11.60
N ALA A 305 -3.58 5.94 10.91
CA ALA A 305 -3.64 4.52 11.22
C ALA A 305 -2.63 4.17 12.32
N TYR A 306 -2.99 3.22 13.17
CA TYR A 306 -2.05 2.59 14.10
C TYR A 306 -1.34 1.41 13.44
N CYS A 307 -0.16 1.06 13.96
CA CYS A 307 0.40 -0.25 13.71
C CYS A 307 -0.50 -1.32 14.34
N THR A 308 -0.75 -2.43 13.66
CA THR A 308 -1.77 -3.41 14.03
C THR A 308 -1.17 -4.77 14.36
N LEU A 309 -1.79 -5.46 15.32
CA LEU A 309 -1.51 -6.84 15.65
C LEU A 309 -2.61 -7.74 15.09
N LEU A 310 -2.22 -8.78 14.37
CA LEU A 310 -3.09 -9.89 14.01
C LEU A 310 -2.85 -11.07 14.95
N VAL A 311 -3.94 -11.73 15.35
CA VAL A 311 -3.93 -13.02 16.04
C VAL A 311 -4.89 -13.94 15.29
N ASP A 312 -4.45 -15.15 14.96
CA ASP A 312 -5.20 -16.08 14.11
C ASP A 312 -5.69 -15.42 12.79
N GLY A 313 -4.89 -14.50 12.27
CA GLY A 313 -5.17 -13.80 11.01
C GLY A 313 -6.14 -12.63 11.11
N PHE A 314 -6.72 -12.36 12.26
CA PHE A 314 -7.67 -11.26 12.47
C PHE A 314 -7.06 -10.13 13.30
N LEU A 315 -7.51 -8.91 13.04
CA LEU A 315 -7.14 -7.75 13.86
C LEU A 315 -7.53 -7.99 15.32
N ALA A 316 -6.53 -7.97 16.20
CA ALA A 316 -6.68 -8.26 17.63
C ALA A 316 -6.10 -7.18 18.53
N GLY A 317 -5.41 -6.18 17.99
CA GLY A 317 -4.80 -5.13 18.77
C GLY A 317 -4.04 -4.12 17.95
N VAL A 318 -3.41 -3.20 18.65
CA VAL A 318 -2.46 -2.22 18.10
C VAL A 318 -1.14 -2.32 18.84
N TRP A 319 -0.08 -1.80 18.21
CA TRP A 319 1.24 -1.79 18.83
C TRP A 319 2.00 -0.52 18.52
N ARG A 320 2.99 -0.21 19.35
CA ARG A 320 3.92 0.88 19.15
C ARG A 320 5.30 0.51 19.66
N ARG A 321 6.33 0.95 18.96
CA ARG A 321 7.70 0.86 19.46
C ARG A 321 8.03 2.09 20.32
N GLU A 322 8.51 1.84 21.53
CA GLU A 322 9.01 2.85 22.48
C GLU A 322 10.44 2.50 22.88
N GLN A 323 11.41 3.23 22.36
CA GLN A 323 12.84 2.95 22.53
C GLN A 323 13.17 1.47 22.18
N TYR A 324 13.37 0.63 23.18
CA TYR A 324 13.70 -0.79 23.05
C TYR A 324 12.48 -1.72 23.30
N ALA A 325 11.36 -1.16 23.72
CA ALA A 325 10.16 -1.92 24.02
C ALA A 325 9.18 -1.89 22.83
N LEU A 326 8.49 -3.01 22.65
CA LEU A 326 7.30 -3.12 21.84
C LEU A 326 6.10 -3.13 22.79
N VAL A 327 5.35 -2.03 22.83
CA VAL A 327 4.11 -1.94 23.59
C VAL A 327 2.96 -2.48 22.77
N VAL A 328 2.24 -3.45 23.28
CA VAL A 328 1.12 -4.14 22.62
C VAL A 328 -0.14 -3.88 23.42
N GLU A 329 -1.16 -3.31 22.79
CA GLU A 329 -2.51 -3.13 23.33
C GLU A 329 -3.47 -4.09 22.64
N PRO A 330 -3.79 -5.25 23.23
CA PRO A 330 -4.83 -6.14 22.72
C PRO A 330 -6.21 -5.48 22.85
N PHE A 331 -7.08 -5.72 21.89
CA PHE A 331 -8.47 -5.22 21.95
C PHE A 331 -9.39 -6.07 22.83
N GLY A 332 -9.00 -7.29 23.09
CA GLY A 332 -9.67 -8.25 23.97
C GLY A 332 -8.65 -9.05 24.77
N SER A 333 -9.13 -10.00 25.55
CA SER A 333 -8.26 -10.89 26.31
C SER A 333 -7.55 -11.88 25.39
N LEU A 334 -6.25 -12.03 25.54
CA LEU A 334 -5.46 -13.07 24.91
C LEU A 334 -5.33 -14.26 25.86
N THR A 335 -5.45 -15.48 25.35
CA THR A 335 -5.07 -16.69 26.10
C THR A 335 -3.57 -16.67 26.40
N GLU A 336 -3.13 -17.48 27.36
CA GLU A 336 -1.69 -17.61 27.66
C GLU A 336 -0.88 -18.09 26.44
N ALA A 337 -1.44 -19.02 25.65
CA ALA A 337 -0.81 -19.49 24.42
C ALA A 337 -0.65 -18.35 23.41
N GLN A 338 -1.73 -17.61 23.13
CA GLN A 338 -1.69 -16.45 22.24
C GLN A 338 -0.71 -15.37 22.73
N ARG A 339 -0.65 -15.13 24.04
CA ARG A 339 0.28 -14.15 24.61
C ARG A 339 1.74 -14.59 24.40
N ARG A 340 2.06 -15.89 24.58
CA ARG A 340 3.40 -16.42 24.28
C ARG A 340 3.75 -16.28 22.81
N ASP A 341 2.83 -16.63 21.90
CA ASP A 341 3.06 -16.55 20.46
C ASP A 341 3.25 -15.09 20.00
N VAL A 342 2.46 -14.16 20.54
CA VAL A 342 2.60 -12.70 20.28
C VAL A 342 3.95 -12.20 20.79
N THR A 343 4.39 -12.65 21.98
CA THR A 343 5.70 -12.27 22.52
C THR A 343 6.82 -12.76 21.62
N ALA A 344 6.81 -14.05 21.22
CA ALA A 344 7.82 -14.63 20.35
C ALA A 344 7.89 -13.92 18.98
N GLU A 345 6.74 -13.61 18.38
CA GLU A 345 6.71 -12.85 17.11
C GLU A 345 7.22 -11.42 17.28
N GLY A 346 6.91 -10.76 18.40
CA GLY A 346 7.44 -9.44 18.73
C GLY A 346 8.96 -9.44 18.87
N GLU A 347 9.51 -10.42 19.56
CA GLU A 347 10.96 -10.62 19.71
C GLU A 347 11.62 -10.86 18.34
N ARG A 348 11.03 -11.74 17.50
CA ARG A 348 11.50 -12.00 16.13
C ARG A 348 11.54 -10.70 15.31
N MET A 349 10.46 -9.92 15.32
CA MET A 349 10.38 -8.66 14.59
C MET A 349 11.43 -7.67 15.08
N LEU A 350 11.60 -7.50 16.38
CA LEU A 350 12.59 -6.58 16.94
C LEU A 350 14.02 -7.04 16.63
N ALA A 351 14.31 -8.33 16.70
CA ALA A 351 15.62 -8.88 16.33
C ALA A 351 15.95 -8.61 14.86
N THR A 352 14.95 -8.74 13.97
CA THR A 352 15.11 -8.43 12.55
C THR A 352 15.33 -6.93 12.30
N MET A 353 14.55 -6.09 12.93
CA MET A 353 14.54 -4.65 12.65
C MET A 353 15.60 -3.86 13.44
N HIS A 354 16.07 -4.40 14.56
CA HIS A 354 16.99 -3.74 15.48
C HIS A 354 18.01 -4.74 16.05
N PRO A 355 18.84 -5.39 15.21
CA PRO A 355 19.79 -6.41 15.65
C PRO A 355 20.76 -5.84 16.70
N GLY A 356 21.07 -6.64 17.70
CA GLY A 356 22.01 -6.28 18.77
C GLY A 356 21.49 -5.27 19.81
N GLN A 357 20.24 -4.82 19.70
CA GLN A 357 19.61 -3.98 20.72
C GLN A 357 18.86 -4.85 21.75
N PRO A 358 18.72 -4.40 23.01
CA PRO A 358 17.81 -5.04 23.97
C PRO A 358 16.38 -5.02 23.43
N HIS A 359 15.64 -6.10 23.71
CA HIS A 359 14.24 -6.21 23.31
C HIS A 359 13.38 -6.45 24.56
N ASP A 360 12.22 -5.78 24.61
CA ASP A 360 11.23 -5.97 25.66
C ASP A 360 9.83 -5.92 25.05
N ILE A 361 8.96 -6.85 25.41
CA ILE A 361 7.58 -6.91 24.94
C ILE A 361 6.66 -6.62 26.11
N ARG A 362 5.95 -5.49 26.05
CA ARG A 362 5.06 -5.02 27.09
C ARG A 362 3.62 -5.04 26.63
N PHE A 363 2.75 -5.62 27.45
CA PHE A 363 1.31 -5.52 27.23
C PHE A 363 0.75 -4.37 28.05
N GLY A 364 0.10 -3.42 27.40
CA GLY A 364 -0.41 -2.21 28.02
C GLY A 364 -1.08 -1.29 27.02
N THR A 365 -1.45 -0.08 27.45
CA THR A 365 -2.11 0.89 26.57
C THR A 365 -1.09 1.56 25.65
N VAL A 366 -1.37 1.57 24.36
CA VAL A 366 -0.58 2.30 23.36
C VAL A 366 -0.91 3.78 23.45
N VAL A 367 0.08 4.61 23.77
CA VAL A 367 -0.08 6.06 23.76
C VAL A 367 -0.41 6.50 22.33
N ARG A 368 -1.56 7.14 22.18
CA ARG A 368 -2.08 7.60 20.88
C ARG A 368 -1.31 8.83 20.44
N PRO A 369 -0.94 8.94 19.15
CA PRO A 369 -0.20 10.08 18.62
C PRO A 369 -1.01 11.37 18.63
#